data_c0ca5c7a65957439cdb6741f334f761d
#
_entry.id   c0ca5c7a65957439cdb6741f334f761d
#
_cell.length_a   1.000
_cell.length_b   1.000
_cell.length_c   1.000
_cell.angle_alpha   90.00
_cell.angle_beta   90.00
_cell.angle_gamma   90.00
#
_symmetry.space_group_name_H-M   'P 1'
#
loop_
_entity.id
_entity.type
_entity.pdbx_description
1 polymer ?
#
loop_
_entity_poly.entity_id
_entity_poly.type
_entity_poly.pdbx_seq_one_letter_code
_entity_poly.pdbx_strand_id
1 'polypeptide(L)'
;NNKPLYEYLWAYNGDQMASELNMESKHSIEKQTAHYVDCFTTVSDITATECKELLDKPVDLVLPNGFENDFVPKGATFTKKRKAARKRLLDVANALTGDDIQDDALIVSTSGRYEFRNKGIDVFIESMNRLRFDENLKKQVVAFIEVPGWVAGPRQNLVERLNSGKQFDTPLDKPVLTHWLHNMDHDNVLNMLTSLGINNAKGDKVKVILLPCYLTGDDGIMNMSYYD
;
A
#
# COMPACT_ATOMS: atom_id res chain seq x y z
N ASN A 1 25.53 -2.18 -4.24
CA ASN A 1 26.08 -3.23 -3.37
C ASN A 1 24.98 -4.20 -2.99
N ASN A 2 25.07 -5.46 -3.48
CA ASN A 2 24.10 -6.53 -3.20
C ASN A 2 24.35 -7.21 -1.83
N LYS A 3 24.91 -6.49 -0.86
CA LYS A 3 25.13 -7.04 0.48
C LYS A 3 23.94 -6.70 1.37
N PRO A 4 23.48 -7.63 2.22
CA PRO A 4 22.44 -7.37 3.19
C PRO A 4 22.89 -6.26 4.15
N LEU A 5 22.15 -5.15 4.19
CA LEU A 5 22.50 -3.96 4.95
C LEU A 5 22.83 -4.28 6.41
N TYR A 6 21.99 -5.04 7.08
CA TYR A 6 22.11 -5.29 8.51
C TYR A 6 23.27 -6.23 8.89
N GLU A 7 23.73 -7.10 7.97
CA GLU A 7 24.91 -7.95 8.22
C GLU A 7 26.21 -7.13 8.25
N TYR A 8 26.20 -5.95 7.63
CA TYR A 8 27.37 -5.08 7.48
C TYR A 8 27.16 -3.69 8.05
N LEU A 9 26.07 -3.46 8.80
CA LEU A 9 25.73 -2.14 9.34
C LEU A 9 26.84 -1.58 10.25
N TRP A 10 27.49 -2.44 11.00
CA TRP A 10 28.64 -2.12 11.86
C TRP A 10 29.86 -1.55 11.10
N ALA A 11 29.94 -1.75 9.79
CA ALA A 11 31.03 -1.26 8.95
C ALA A 11 30.78 0.13 8.38
N TYR A 12 29.60 0.71 8.57
CA TYR A 12 29.27 2.05 8.13
C TYR A 12 29.56 3.08 9.23
N ASN A 13 30.08 4.22 8.81
CA ASN A 13 30.16 5.41 9.64
C ASN A 13 28.97 6.32 9.30
N GLY A 14 28.11 6.63 10.28
CA GLY A 14 26.90 7.42 10.08
C GLY A 14 27.16 8.81 9.53
N ASP A 15 28.18 9.50 10.04
CA ASP A 15 28.54 10.85 9.60
C ASP A 15 29.03 10.86 8.14
N GLN A 16 29.89 9.87 7.79
CA GLN A 16 30.35 9.70 6.41
C GLN A 16 29.18 9.38 5.46
N MET A 17 28.32 8.46 5.83
CA MET A 17 27.16 8.10 5.01
C MET A 17 26.21 9.28 4.82
N ALA A 18 26.00 10.08 5.86
CA ALA A 18 25.18 11.28 5.77
C ALA A 18 25.76 12.27 4.77
N SER A 19 27.08 12.45 4.76
CA SER A 19 27.78 13.33 3.81
C SER A 19 27.68 12.81 2.37
N GLU A 20 27.93 11.53 2.15
CA GLU A 20 27.82 10.91 0.82
C GLU A 20 26.40 10.99 0.23
N LEU A 21 25.39 11.02 1.08
CA LEU A 21 23.97 11.10 0.71
C LEU A 21 23.38 12.52 0.74
N ASN A 22 24.19 13.55 1.07
CA ASN A 22 23.74 14.94 1.26
C ASN A 22 22.64 15.06 2.33
N MET A 23 22.79 14.33 3.43
CA MET A 23 21.84 14.26 4.55
C MET A 23 22.41 14.79 5.87
N GLU A 24 23.53 15.49 5.85
CA GLU A 24 24.27 15.95 7.05
C GLU A 24 23.38 16.77 7.97
N SER A 25 22.58 17.67 7.41
CA SER A 25 21.67 18.53 8.17
C SER A 25 20.70 17.74 9.03
N LYS A 26 20.05 16.75 8.43
CA LYS A 26 19.10 15.88 9.12
C LYS A 26 19.81 14.98 10.12
N HIS A 27 20.88 14.33 9.69
CA HIS A 27 21.65 13.42 10.50
C HIS A 27 22.23 14.11 11.76
N SER A 28 22.80 15.32 11.61
CA SER A 28 23.36 16.05 12.75
C SER A 28 22.31 16.41 13.80
N ILE A 29 21.11 16.81 13.36
CA ILE A 29 20.00 17.09 14.28
C ILE A 29 19.59 15.82 15.03
N GLU A 30 19.40 14.72 14.32
CA GLU A 30 19.02 13.43 14.92
C GLU A 30 20.09 12.93 15.89
N LYS A 31 21.37 12.96 15.50
CA LYS A 31 22.51 12.53 16.33
C LYS A 31 22.65 13.37 17.59
N GLN A 32 22.66 14.70 17.45
CA GLN A 32 22.77 15.59 18.61
C GLN A 32 21.57 15.43 19.54
N THR A 33 20.36 15.36 19.01
CA THR A 33 19.17 15.12 19.83
C THR A 33 19.30 13.82 20.62
N ALA A 34 19.67 12.71 19.97
CA ALA A 34 19.84 11.41 20.63
C ALA A 34 20.85 11.46 21.79
N HIS A 35 21.91 12.26 21.66
CA HIS A 35 22.96 12.38 22.68
C HIS A 35 22.62 13.31 23.86
N TYR A 36 21.69 14.26 23.67
CA TYR A 36 21.37 15.29 24.69
C TYR A 36 20.00 15.13 25.35
N VAL A 37 19.16 14.16 24.92
CA VAL A 37 17.87 13.90 25.59
C VAL A 37 18.05 13.06 26.85
N ASP A 38 17.16 13.25 27.82
CA ASP A 38 17.14 12.49 29.07
C ASP A 38 16.86 11.00 28.89
N CYS A 39 16.07 10.67 27.87
CA CYS A 39 15.75 9.29 27.52
C CYS A 39 15.58 9.14 26.00
N PHE A 40 16.40 8.33 25.37
CA PHE A 40 16.38 8.06 23.96
C PHE A 40 15.67 6.73 23.68
N THR A 41 14.55 6.76 23.00
CA THR A 41 13.74 5.57 22.70
C THR A 41 13.51 5.38 21.22
N THR A 42 13.18 4.15 20.83
CA THR A 42 12.78 3.81 19.46
C THR A 42 11.68 2.74 19.45
N VAL A 43 11.10 2.47 18.27
CA VAL A 43 9.92 1.62 18.12
C VAL A 43 10.21 0.15 17.88
N SER A 44 11.48 -0.23 17.60
CA SER A 44 11.84 -1.62 17.32
C SER A 44 13.32 -1.92 17.57
N ASP A 45 13.66 -3.19 17.76
CA ASP A 45 15.05 -3.65 17.92
C ASP A 45 15.89 -3.38 16.66
N ILE A 46 15.27 -3.44 15.47
CA ILE A 46 15.95 -3.11 14.22
C ILE A 46 16.37 -1.65 14.22
N THR A 47 15.45 -0.73 14.54
CA THR A 47 15.76 0.70 14.64
C THR A 47 16.75 0.98 15.78
N ALA A 48 16.68 0.24 16.88
CA ALA A 48 17.68 0.36 17.96
C ALA A 48 19.10 0.02 17.47
N THR A 49 19.23 -1.01 16.63
CA THR A 49 20.51 -1.36 15.99
C THR A 49 20.98 -0.25 15.06
N GLU A 50 20.08 0.32 14.24
CA GLU A 50 20.38 1.45 13.36
C GLU A 50 20.85 2.68 14.16
N CYS A 51 20.16 3.02 15.24
CA CYS A 51 20.55 4.13 16.12
C CYS A 51 21.95 3.94 16.70
N LYS A 52 22.23 2.75 17.21
CA LYS A 52 23.55 2.44 17.78
C LYS A 52 24.66 2.61 16.75
N GLU A 53 24.50 2.06 15.54
CA GLU A 53 25.57 2.02 14.53
C GLU A 53 25.68 3.35 13.74
N LEU A 54 24.56 4.05 13.49
CA LEU A 54 24.58 5.25 12.66
C LEU A 54 24.61 6.56 13.47
N LEU A 55 24.04 6.59 14.67
CA LEU A 55 24.06 7.77 15.55
C LEU A 55 25.09 7.68 16.65
N ASP A 56 25.85 6.59 16.76
CA ASP A 56 26.79 6.28 17.85
C ASP A 56 26.14 6.36 19.24
N LYS A 57 24.85 6.05 19.32
CA LYS A 57 24.07 6.12 20.56
C LYS A 57 23.12 4.92 20.67
N PRO A 58 23.37 3.98 21.60
CA PRO A 58 22.38 2.98 21.93
C PRO A 58 21.12 3.62 22.52
N VAL A 59 19.96 3.04 22.22
CA VAL A 59 18.69 3.49 22.82
C VAL A 59 18.58 3.02 24.27
N ASP A 60 17.93 3.83 25.10
CA ASP A 60 17.67 3.48 26.50
C ASP A 60 16.53 2.48 26.62
N LEU A 61 15.54 2.57 25.72
CA LEU A 61 14.39 1.67 25.74
C LEU A 61 13.77 1.53 24.34
N VAL A 62 13.32 0.31 24.01
CA VAL A 62 12.49 0.02 22.83
C VAL A 62 11.02 0.08 23.23
N LEU A 63 10.26 0.97 22.62
CA LEU A 63 8.83 1.19 22.87
C LEU A 63 8.05 0.91 21.57
N PRO A 64 7.58 -0.32 21.33
CA PRO A 64 6.76 -0.64 20.17
C PRO A 64 5.50 0.19 20.14
N ASN A 65 5.02 0.52 18.93
CA ASN A 65 3.74 1.20 18.76
C ASN A 65 2.61 0.37 19.38
N GLY A 66 1.77 1.03 20.16
CA GLY A 66 0.58 0.42 20.73
C GLY A 66 -0.54 0.27 19.70
N PHE A 67 -1.45 -0.63 20.00
CA PHE A 67 -2.67 -0.81 19.23
C PHE A 67 -3.86 -1.01 20.18
N GLU A 68 -4.91 -0.20 20.02
CA GLU A 68 -6.14 -0.35 20.78
C GLU A 68 -7.12 -1.26 20.03
N ASN A 69 -7.50 -2.35 20.67
CA ASN A 69 -8.44 -3.31 20.07
C ASN A 69 -9.92 -2.89 20.19
N ASP A 70 -10.22 -1.84 20.95
CA ASP A 70 -11.62 -1.51 21.30
C ASP A 70 -12.41 -0.95 20.12
N PHE A 71 -11.74 -0.34 19.14
CA PHE A 71 -12.40 0.11 17.91
C PHE A 71 -12.59 -1.01 16.88
N VAL A 72 -11.98 -2.18 17.07
CA VAL A 72 -12.20 -3.32 16.18
C VAL A 72 -13.57 -3.92 16.46
N PRO A 73 -14.48 -3.94 15.48
CA PRO A 73 -15.79 -4.55 15.65
C PRO A 73 -15.67 -6.02 16.05
N LYS A 74 -16.57 -6.50 16.91
CA LYS A 74 -16.57 -7.90 17.39
C LYS A 74 -17.87 -8.62 17.03
N GLY A 75 -17.84 -9.95 17.02
CA GLY A 75 -19.01 -10.80 16.84
C GLY A 75 -19.80 -10.51 15.55
N ALA A 76 -21.12 -10.40 15.67
CA ALA A 76 -22.02 -10.18 14.53
C ALA A 76 -21.77 -8.84 13.81
N THR A 77 -21.34 -7.81 14.52
CA THR A 77 -21.00 -6.49 13.94
C THR A 77 -19.78 -6.62 13.02
N PHE A 78 -18.74 -7.31 13.47
CA PHE A 78 -17.57 -7.60 12.62
C PHE A 78 -17.97 -8.33 11.35
N THR A 79 -18.75 -9.40 11.47
CA THR A 79 -19.19 -10.18 10.31
C THR A 79 -19.98 -9.33 9.31
N LYS A 80 -20.90 -8.47 9.82
CA LYS A 80 -21.70 -7.57 8.99
C LYS A 80 -20.83 -6.54 8.26
N LYS A 81 -19.94 -5.85 8.98
CA LYS A 81 -19.03 -4.85 8.39
C LYS A 81 -18.08 -5.48 7.36
N ARG A 82 -17.45 -6.60 7.71
CA ARG A 82 -16.57 -7.35 6.80
C ARG A 82 -17.29 -7.76 5.51
N LYS A 83 -18.55 -8.24 5.60
CA LYS A 83 -19.34 -8.60 4.42
C LYS A 83 -19.65 -7.39 3.56
N ALA A 84 -20.00 -6.26 4.18
CA ALA A 84 -20.29 -5.01 3.46
C ALA A 84 -19.05 -4.45 2.76
N ALA A 85 -17.92 -4.41 3.46
CA ALA A 85 -16.64 -3.96 2.91
C ALA A 85 -16.19 -4.85 1.73
N ARG A 86 -16.24 -6.18 1.92
CA ARG A 86 -15.93 -7.13 0.85
C ARG A 86 -16.80 -6.91 -0.39
N LYS A 87 -18.11 -6.77 -0.18
CA LYS A 87 -19.04 -6.49 -1.29
C LYS A 87 -18.64 -5.22 -2.03
N ARG A 88 -18.33 -4.14 -1.32
CA ARG A 88 -17.93 -2.87 -1.95
C ARG A 88 -16.66 -3.01 -2.78
N LEU A 89 -15.65 -3.71 -2.25
CA LEU A 89 -14.40 -3.97 -3.00
C LEU A 89 -14.67 -4.73 -4.30
N LEU A 90 -15.51 -5.76 -4.25
CA LEU A 90 -15.91 -6.51 -5.45
C LEU A 90 -16.75 -5.68 -6.41
N ASP A 91 -17.70 -4.87 -5.92
CA ASP A 91 -18.49 -3.95 -6.75
C ASP A 91 -17.57 -2.97 -7.51
N VAL A 92 -16.56 -2.42 -6.83
CA VAL A 92 -15.55 -1.53 -7.46
C VAL A 92 -14.76 -2.27 -8.53
N ALA A 93 -14.28 -3.46 -8.23
CA ALA A 93 -13.53 -4.28 -9.18
C ALA A 93 -14.38 -4.62 -10.42
N ASN A 94 -15.61 -5.06 -10.22
CA ASN A 94 -16.54 -5.38 -11.31
C ASN A 94 -16.90 -4.15 -12.16
N ALA A 95 -17.17 -3.02 -11.51
CA ALA A 95 -17.46 -1.77 -12.21
C ALA A 95 -16.28 -1.26 -13.05
N LEU A 96 -15.04 -1.48 -12.60
CA LEU A 96 -13.83 -1.12 -13.35
C LEU A 96 -13.58 -2.05 -14.53
N THR A 97 -13.65 -3.36 -14.28
CA THR A 97 -13.17 -4.38 -15.21
C THR A 97 -14.25 -4.91 -16.17
N GLY A 98 -15.52 -4.68 -15.85
CA GLY A 98 -16.62 -5.28 -16.59
C GLY A 98 -16.68 -6.81 -16.47
N ASP A 99 -16.07 -7.35 -15.43
CA ASP A 99 -16.08 -8.77 -15.10
C ASP A 99 -17.20 -9.10 -14.11
N ASP A 100 -17.45 -10.40 -13.90
CA ASP A 100 -18.35 -10.91 -12.87
C ASP A 100 -17.55 -11.69 -11.83
N ILE A 101 -16.77 -10.94 -11.03
CA ILE A 101 -15.91 -11.50 -9.99
C ILE A 101 -16.81 -12.01 -8.84
N GLN A 102 -16.71 -13.30 -8.56
CA GLN A 102 -17.57 -13.96 -7.60
C GLN A 102 -17.16 -13.73 -6.14
N ASP A 103 -18.11 -13.94 -5.23
CA ASP A 103 -17.91 -13.75 -3.79
C ASP A 103 -16.81 -14.63 -3.18
N ASP A 104 -16.40 -15.70 -3.84
CA ASP A 104 -15.32 -16.57 -3.36
C ASP A 104 -13.92 -16.13 -3.81
N ALA A 105 -13.82 -15.07 -4.59
CA ALA A 105 -12.53 -14.48 -5.00
C ALA A 105 -11.66 -14.13 -3.79
N LEU A 106 -10.36 -14.29 -3.90
CA LEU A 106 -9.41 -13.85 -2.87
C LEU A 106 -9.16 -12.35 -3.03
N ILE A 107 -9.45 -11.59 -1.98
CA ILE A 107 -9.06 -10.18 -1.91
C ILE A 107 -7.78 -10.08 -1.11
N VAL A 108 -6.77 -9.42 -1.68
CA VAL A 108 -5.50 -9.11 -1.03
C VAL A 108 -5.22 -7.61 -1.16
N SER A 109 -4.59 -7.01 -0.16
CA SER A 109 -4.25 -5.59 -0.24
C SER A 109 -2.88 -5.29 0.35
N THR A 110 -2.29 -4.20 -0.12
CA THR A 110 -1.17 -3.52 0.52
C THR A 110 -1.55 -2.08 0.74
N SER A 111 -1.27 -1.55 1.94
CA SER A 111 -1.61 -0.19 2.31
C SER A 111 -0.46 0.51 3.01
N GLY A 112 -0.46 1.84 2.99
CA GLY A 112 0.55 2.65 3.66
C GLY A 112 0.91 3.92 2.88
N ARG A 113 2.04 4.54 3.21
CA ARG A 113 2.55 5.69 2.47
C ARG A 113 2.99 5.28 1.06
N TYR A 114 2.82 6.17 0.10
CA TYR A 114 3.24 5.92 -1.29
C TYR A 114 4.78 6.00 -1.43
N GLU A 115 5.45 5.05 -0.85
CA GLU A 115 6.90 4.87 -0.98
C GLU A 115 7.15 3.59 -1.79
N PHE A 116 7.18 3.73 -3.10
CA PHE A 116 7.08 2.65 -4.09
C PHE A 116 8.02 1.46 -3.78
N ARG A 117 9.30 1.73 -3.46
CA ARG A 117 10.28 0.70 -3.11
C ARG A 117 10.35 0.40 -1.62
N ASN A 118 10.36 1.44 -0.78
CA ASN A 118 10.53 1.28 0.66
C ASN A 118 9.40 0.51 1.33
N LYS A 119 8.18 0.59 0.76
CA LYS A 119 6.99 -0.15 1.23
C LYS A 119 6.73 -1.43 0.45
N GLY A 120 7.64 -1.81 -0.46
CA GLY A 120 7.53 -3.05 -1.22
C GLY A 120 6.35 -3.09 -2.20
N ILE A 121 5.85 -1.93 -2.67
CA ILE A 121 4.75 -1.88 -3.63
C ILE A 121 5.17 -2.57 -4.93
N ASP A 122 6.40 -2.35 -5.37
CA ASP A 122 7.01 -3.02 -6.51
C ASP A 122 7.05 -4.56 -6.34
N VAL A 123 7.42 -5.03 -5.16
CA VAL A 123 7.44 -6.46 -4.84
C VAL A 123 6.02 -7.04 -4.82
N PHE A 124 5.05 -6.29 -4.30
CA PHE A 124 3.64 -6.70 -4.32
C PHE A 124 3.12 -6.83 -5.75
N ILE A 125 3.37 -5.85 -6.63
CA ILE A 125 2.96 -5.89 -8.04
C ILE A 125 3.64 -7.07 -8.76
N GLU A 126 4.94 -7.28 -8.55
CA GLU A 126 5.66 -8.41 -9.15
C GLU A 126 5.12 -9.76 -8.66
N SER A 127 4.71 -9.84 -7.39
CA SER A 127 4.07 -11.05 -6.85
C SER A 127 2.73 -11.34 -7.56
N MET A 128 1.93 -10.30 -7.80
CA MET A 128 0.68 -10.43 -8.56
C MET A 128 0.95 -10.79 -10.03
N ASN A 129 1.99 -10.22 -10.63
CA ASN A 129 2.42 -10.58 -11.98
C ASN A 129 2.79 -12.05 -12.09
N ARG A 130 3.54 -12.60 -11.15
CA ARG A 130 3.89 -14.03 -11.13
C ARG A 130 2.66 -14.90 -10.92
N LEU A 131 1.78 -14.49 -10.01
CA LEU A 131 0.57 -15.24 -9.68
C LEU A 131 -0.39 -15.38 -10.87
N ARG A 132 -0.46 -14.37 -11.76
CA ARG A 132 -1.33 -14.44 -12.96
C ARG A 132 -0.96 -15.55 -13.95
N PHE A 133 0.28 -16.04 -13.89
CA PHE A 133 0.77 -17.14 -14.72
C PHE A 133 0.78 -18.50 -14.00
N ASP A 134 0.33 -18.55 -12.73
CA ASP A 134 0.24 -19.82 -12.01
C ASP A 134 -0.98 -20.63 -12.47
N GLU A 135 -0.70 -21.75 -13.13
CA GLU A 135 -1.74 -22.68 -13.61
C GLU A 135 -2.54 -23.32 -12.49
N ASN A 136 -1.96 -23.40 -11.29
CA ASN A 136 -2.63 -23.97 -10.10
C ASN A 136 -3.56 -22.98 -9.42
N LEU A 137 -3.57 -21.71 -9.81
CA LEU A 137 -4.48 -20.72 -9.26
C LEU A 137 -5.93 -21.05 -9.61
N LYS A 138 -6.69 -21.48 -8.60
CA LYS A 138 -8.08 -21.93 -8.77
C LYS A 138 -9.12 -20.83 -8.60
N LYS A 139 -8.77 -19.79 -7.83
CA LYS A 139 -9.67 -18.67 -7.52
C LYS A 139 -9.22 -17.41 -8.20
N GLN A 140 -10.16 -16.53 -8.52
CA GLN A 140 -9.82 -15.18 -8.89
C GLN A 140 -9.18 -14.44 -7.71
N VAL A 141 -8.24 -13.55 -8.00
CA VAL A 141 -7.57 -12.69 -7.03
C VAL A 141 -7.82 -11.24 -7.42
N VAL A 142 -8.26 -10.46 -6.46
CA VAL A 142 -8.39 -9.00 -6.59
C VAL A 142 -7.42 -8.36 -5.62
N ALA A 143 -6.40 -7.72 -6.15
CA ALA A 143 -5.34 -7.07 -5.39
C ALA A 143 -5.55 -5.56 -5.38
N PHE A 144 -5.64 -4.96 -4.19
CA PHE A 144 -5.74 -3.51 -4.02
C PHE A 144 -4.42 -2.93 -3.54
N ILE A 145 -4.00 -1.83 -4.15
CA ILE A 145 -2.86 -1.01 -3.73
C ILE A 145 -3.45 0.28 -3.17
N GLU A 146 -3.49 0.38 -1.85
CA GLU A 146 -4.18 1.44 -1.10
C GLU A 146 -3.14 2.43 -0.55
N VAL A 147 -2.70 3.35 -1.39
CA VAL A 147 -1.61 4.28 -1.07
C VAL A 147 -1.98 5.70 -1.51
N PRO A 148 -1.89 6.73 -0.66
CA PRO A 148 -2.28 8.09 -1.03
C PRO A 148 -1.31 8.66 -2.06
N GLY A 149 -1.79 8.80 -3.30
CA GLY A 149 -1.08 9.43 -4.41
C GLY A 149 -1.42 10.90 -4.58
N TRP A 150 -0.92 11.52 -5.65
CA TRP A 150 -1.28 12.90 -6.03
C TRP A 150 -2.60 12.90 -6.80
N VAL A 151 -3.70 12.76 -6.05
CA VAL A 151 -5.05 12.57 -6.58
C VAL A 151 -5.62 13.87 -7.17
N ALA A 152 -6.12 13.80 -8.41
CA ALA A 152 -6.88 14.87 -9.03
C ALA A 152 -8.40 14.77 -8.69
N GLY A 153 -8.88 13.56 -8.40
CA GLY A 153 -10.27 13.33 -7.98
C GLY A 153 -10.78 11.93 -8.32
N PRO A 154 -11.96 11.55 -7.78
CA PRO A 154 -12.61 10.29 -8.11
C PRO A 154 -13.06 10.25 -9.57
N ARG A 155 -13.03 9.09 -10.18
CA ARG A 155 -13.49 8.89 -11.56
C ARG A 155 -15.01 8.88 -11.61
N GLN A 156 -15.59 9.91 -12.20
CA GLN A 156 -17.04 10.08 -12.27
C GLN A 156 -17.74 8.93 -13.01
N ASN A 157 -17.13 8.42 -14.08
CA ASN A 157 -17.68 7.26 -14.80
C ASN A 157 -17.72 5.99 -13.95
N LEU A 158 -16.79 5.83 -13.00
CA LEU A 158 -16.83 4.74 -12.02
C LEU A 158 -17.91 4.97 -10.97
N VAL A 159 -18.02 6.20 -10.44
CA VAL A 159 -19.07 6.59 -9.49
C VAL A 159 -20.47 6.36 -10.09
N GLU A 160 -20.68 6.74 -11.35
CA GLU A 160 -21.94 6.52 -12.06
C GLU A 160 -22.26 5.02 -12.20
N ARG A 161 -21.29 4.19 -12.56
CA ARG A 161 -21.47 2.73 -12.62
C ARG A 161 -21.89 2.16 -11.27
N LEU A 162 -21.18 2.53 -10.22
CA LEU A 162 -21.45 2.05 -8.86
C LEU A 162 -22.84 2.48 -8.37
N ASN A 163 -23.25 3.72 -8.68
CA ASN A 163 -24.57 4.24 -8.28
C ASN A 163 -25.72 3.65 -9.11
N SER A 164 -25.45 3.19 -10.32
CA SER A 164 -26.48 2.59 -11.18
C SER A 164 -27.00 1.24 -10.65
N GLY A 165 -26.21 0.55 -9.81
CA GLY A 165 -26.52 -0.81 -9.35
C GLY A 165 -26.58 -1.86 -10.46
N LYS A 166 -26.11 -1.52 -11.68
CA LYS A 166 -26.11 -2.44 -12.83
C LYS A 166 -24.77 -3.15 -12.93
N GLN A 167 -24.81 -4.35 -13.45
CA GLN A 167 -23.63 -5.08 -13.89
C GLN A 167 -23.24 -4.60 -15.29
N PHE A 168 -21.94 -4.48 -15.53
CA PHE A 168 -21.35 -4.08 -16.80
C PHE A 168 -20.52 -5.24 -17.34
N ASP A 169 -20.51 -5.41 -18.65
CA ASP A 169 -19.75 -6.46 -19.35
C ASP A 169 -18.52 -5.92 -20.10
N THR A 170 -18.31 -4.61 -20.02
CA THR A 170 -17.20 -3.91 -20.65
C THR A 170 -16.35 -3.16 -19.61
N PRO A 171 -15.03 -3.23 -19.71
CA PRO A 171 -14.16 -2.48 -18.81
C PRO A 171 -14.29 -0.98 -19.03
N LEU A 172 -13.98 -0.20 -18.01
CA LEU A 172 -13.65 1.22 -18.19
C LEU A 172 -12.27 1.35 -18.85
N ASP A 173 -12.02 2.51 -19.46
CA ASP A 173 -10.65 2.88 -19.80
C ASP A 173 -9.76 2.83 -18.53
N LYS A 174 -8.51 2.38 -18.64
CA LYS A 174 -7.61 2.21 -17.48
C LYS A 174 -8.27 1.50 -16.28
N PRO A 175 -8.69 0.24 -16.40
CA PRO A 175 -9.46 -0.47 -15.37
C PRO A 175 -8.62 -0.85 -14.14
N VAL A 176 -7.41 -0.34 -14.06
CA VAL A 176 -6.47 -0.51 -12.94
C VAL A 176 -6.53 0.65 -11.94
N LEU A 177 -7.37 1.67 -12.16
CA LEU A 177 -7.30 2.92 -11.41
C LEU A 177 -8.69 3.41 -10.99
N THR A 178 -8.84 3.76 -9.72
CA THR A 178 -10.11 4.28 -9.15
C THR A 178 -10.24 5.80 -9.20
N HIS A 179 -9.13 6.51 -9.13
CA HIS A 179 -9.07 7.98 -9.09
C HIS A 179 -8.08 8.50 -10.13
N TRP A 180 -8.37 9.63 -10.75
CA TRP A 180 -7.40 10.29 -11.60
C TRP A 180 -6.25 10.86 -10.79
N LEU A 181 -5.03 10.78 -11.31
CA LEU A 181 -3.84 11.38 -10.73
C LEU A 181 -3.39 12.59 -11.56
N HIS A 182 -2.79 13.60 -10.92
CA HIS A 182 -2.17 14.71 -11.63
C HIS A 182 -0.93 14.30 -12.44
N ASN A 183 -0.26 13.22 -12.04
CA ASN A 183 0.98 12.74 -12.63
C ASN A 183 0.82 11.37 -13.34
N MET A 184 -0.29 11.17 -14.05
CA MET A 184 -0.65 9.89 -14.69
C MET A 184 0.49 9.21 -15.46
N ASP A 185 1.27 9.99 -16.21
CA ASP A 185 2.34 9.47 -17.07
C ASP A 185 3.65 9.20 -16.32
N HIS A 186 3.76 9.66 -15.08
CA HIS A 186 4.96 9.54 -14.24
C HIS A 186 4.72 8.77 -12.94
N ASP A 187 3.56 8.17 -12.78
CA ASP A 187 3.25 7.38 -11.59
C ASP A 187 3.93 6.02 -11.65
N ASN A 188 4.70 5.68 -10.61
CA ASN A 188 5.50 4.45 -10.57
C ASN A 188 4.65 3.18 -10.61
N VAL A 189 3.49 3.17 -9.94
CA VAL A 189 2.58 2.01 -9.92
C VAL A 189 1.98 1.82 -11.31
N LEU A 190 1.41 2.87 -11.91
CA LEU A 190 0.80 2.78 -13.23
C LEU A 190 1.83 2.39 -14.30
N ASN A 191 3.04 2.95 -14.23
CA ASN A 191 4.11 2.62 -15.16
C ASN A 191 4.54 1.15 -15.02
N MET A 192 4.64 0.62 -13.80
CA MET A 192 4.97 -0.78 -13.60
C MET A 192 3.84 -1.70 -14.07
N LEU A 193 2.58 -1.39 -13.76
CA LEU A 193 1.43 -2.18 -14.25
C LEU A 193 1.41 -2.22 -15.78
N THR A 194 1.65 -1.08 -16.43
CA THR A 194 1.71 -0.97 -17.88
C THR A 194 2.87 -1.80 -18.46
N SER A 195 4.07 -1.68 -17.89
CA SER A 195 5.26 -2.41 -18.37
C SER A 195 5.12 -3.93 -18.24
N LEU A 196 4.38 -4.41 -17.25
CA LEU A 196 4.10 -5.82 -17.04
C LEU A 196 2.85 -6.32 -17.80
N GLY A 197 2.16 -5.44 -18.52
CA GLY A 197 0.94 -5.76 -19.24
C GLY A 197 -0.22 -6.14 -18.32
N ILE A 198 -0.26 -5.59 -17.09
CA ILE A 198 -1.37 -5.76 -16.15
C ILE A 198 -2.42 -4.70 -16.49
N ASN A 199 -3.43 -5.09 -17.22
CA ASN A 199 -4.50 -4.21 -17.70
C ASN A 199 -5.90 -4.65 -17.25
N ASN A 200 -5.99 -5.64 -16.36
CA ASN A 200 -7.24 -6.18 -15.85
C ASN A 200 -8.24 -6.59 -16.96
N ALA A 201 -7.73 -7.20 -18.03
CA ALA A 201 -8.58 -7.67 -19.11
C ALA A 201 -9.65 -8.64 -18.61
N LYS A 202 -10.80 -8.68 -19.29
CA LYS A 202 -11.89 -9.58 -18.93
C LYS A 202 -11.41 -11.02 -18.92
N GLY A 203 -11.73 -11.74 -17.85
CA GLY A 203 -11.32 -13.13 -17.66
C GLY A 203 -9.93 -13.31 -17.02
N ASP A 204 -9.14 -12.25 -16.83
CA ASP A 204 -7.88 -12.37 -16.07
C ASP A 204 -8.16 -12.87 -14.66
N LYS A 205 -7.45 -13.91 -14.23
CA LYS A 205 -7.60 -14.47 -12.88
C LYS A 205 -7.08 -13.54 -11.77
N VAL A 206 -6.17 -12.64 -12.08
CA VAL A 206 -5.59 -11.68 -11.13
C VAL A 206 -5.88 -10.28 -11.62
N LYS A 207 -6.60 -9.51 -10.83
CA LYS A 207 -6.88 -8.08 -11.05
C LYS A 207 -6.05 -7.27 -10.08
N VAL A 208 -5.43 -6.18 -10.54
CA VAL A 208 -4.67 -5.26 -9.68
C VAL A 208 -5.26 -3.87 -9.82
N ILE A 209 -5.66 -3.28 -8.71
CA ILE A 209 -6.37 -1.99 -8.67
C ILE A 209 -5.61 -1.03 -7.77
N LEU A 210 -5.21 0.10 -8.32
CA LEU A 210 -4.66 1.22 -7.57
C LEU A 210 -5.80 2.07 -7.01
N LEU A 211 -5.84 2.19 -5.69
CA LEU A 211 -6.72 3.06 -4.92
C LEU A 211 -5.86 4.17 -4.27
N PRO A 212 -5.62 5.28 -4.96
CA PRO A 212 -4.58 6.25 -4.59
C PRO A 212 -5.09 7.35 -3.65
N CYS A 213 -6.03 7.07 -2.78
CA CYS A 213 -6.62 8.06 -1.87
C CYS A 213 -6.65 7.56 -0.43
N TYR A 214 -6.87 8.47 0.50
CA TYR A 214 -7.23 8.11 1.87
C TYR A 214 -8.66 7.57 1.90
N LEU A 215 -8.90 6.52 2.66
CA LEU A 215 -10.23 5.95 2.86
C LEU A 215 -11.01 6.80 3.87
N THR A 216 -11.74 7.80 3.37
CA THR A 216 -12.59 8.71 4.17
C THR A 216 -14.05 8.29 4.17
N GLY A 217 -14.46 7.47 3.20
CA GLY A 217 -15.82 6.97 3.07
C GLY A 217 -16.78 7.89 2.30
N ASP A 218 -16.29 9.00 1.73
CA ASP A 218 -17.10 10.07 1.13
C ASP A 218 -16.76 10.39 -0.33
N ASP A 219 -15.88 9.62 -0.96
CA ASP A 219 -15.44 9.85 -2.34
C ASP A 219 -16.41 9.29 -3.42
N GLY A 220 -17.46 8.62 -3.01
CA GLY A 220 -18.45 7.96 -3.89
C GLY A 220 -17.97 6.63 -4.49
N ILE A 221 -16.70 6.27 -4.33
CA ILE A 221 -16.10 5.00 -4.79
C ILE A 221 -15.98 4.04 -3.62
N MET A 222 -15.28 4.44 -2.55
CA MET A 222 -15.19 3.68 -1.31
C MET A 222 -16.11 4.31 -0.27
N ASN A 223 -17.09 3.54 0.19
CA ASN A 223 -18.06 3.98 1.20
C ASN A 223 -17.73 3.44 2.59
N MET A 224 -16.47 3.17 2.83
CA MET A 224 -15.91 2.73 4.10
C MET A 224 -14.70 3.56 4.45
N SER A 225 -14.50 3.77 5.74
CA SER A 225 -13.28 4.38 6.25
C SER A 225 -12.18 3.31 6.43
N TYR A 226 -10.96 3.76 6.72
CA TYR A 226 -9.82 2.89 6.99
C TYR A 226 -10.10 1.84 8.10
N TYR A 227 -11.00 2.17 9.03
CA TYR A 227 -11.33 1.31 10.19
C TYR A 227 -12.54 0.39 9.96
N ASP A 228 -13.16 0.42 8.81
CA ASP A 228 -14.28 -0.44 8.48
C ASP A 228 -13.85 -1.75 7.85
#